data_c48cdea78b6f974ddd78dc2071996145
#
_entry.id   c48cdea78b6f974ddd78dc2071996145
#
_cell.length_a   1.000
_cell.length_b   1.000
_cell.length_c   1.000
_cell.angle_alpha   90.00
_cell.angle_beta   90.00
_cell.angle_gamma   90.00
#
_symmetry.space_group_name_H-M   'P 1'
#
loop_
_entity.id
_entity.type
_entity.pdbx_description
1 polymer ?
#
loop_
_entity_poly.entity_id
_entity_poly.type
_entity_poly.pdbx_seq_one_letter_code
_entity_poly.pdbx_strand_id
1 'polypeptide(L)'
;KKLFGESDTIKLTIKNRLIKEVRANFLQTFGTTWCMDNDMFMEYYYTDSIYIKIWLKDDPISPNYIWIEFSEKLIDFLGRFDNIHLDILSYARNSIDEFFGNNEEIIYIPAGRSMMTLFSSQLMFMYSVMNDDQKRSLDYCTQNYLERILQLKPSFSNSIQTLIKNKIELTDTKINRRNLQQCADLMKQILHGEYRNVDGEERLQLADDRYIKINFASSGQQEAVWILNVVFYYLLNNKKSFFI
;
A
#
# COMPACT_ATOMS: atom_id res chain seq x y z
N LYS A 1 -3.76 19.62 41.61
CA LYS A 1 -3.32 19.72 40.20
C LYS A 1 -2.05 18.86 40.09
N LYS A 2 -2.13 17.63 39.59
CA LYS A 2 -0.96 16.83 39.20
C LYS A 2 -0.37 17.58 37.98
N LEU A 3 0.84 18.06 38.12
CA LEU A 3 1.68 18.52 37.02
C LEU A 3 1.99 17.25 36.18
N PHE A 4 1.32 17.10 35.05
CA PHE A 4 1.74 16.14 34.04
C PHE A 4 3.13 16.59 33.57
N GLY A 5 4.11 15.69 33.63
CA GLY A 5 5.43 15.96 33.10
C GLY A 5 5.36 16.24 31.58
N GLU A 6 6.33 16.95 31.04
CA GLU A 6 6.42 17.23 29.58
C GLU A 6 6.28 15.95 28.74
N SER A 7 6.88 14.85 29.18
CA SER A 7 6.79 13.52 28.58
C SER A 7 5.35 12.98 28.50
N ASP A 8 4.54 13.20 29.54
CA ASP A 8 3.16 12.70 29.57
C ASP A 8 2.27 13.49 28.61
N THR A 9 2.54 14.79 28.45
CA THR A 9 1.84 15.67 27.52
C THR A 9 2.13 15.26 26.07
N ILE A 10 3.39 14.96 25.74
CA ILE A 10 3.83 14.50 24.43
C ILE A 10 3.14 13.15 24.07
N LYS A 11 3.19 12.17 24.98
CA LYS A 11 2.54 10.88 24.81
C LYS A 11 1.02 11.01 24.55
N LEU A 12 0.37 11.88 25.28
CA LEU A 12 -1.07 12.14 25.11
C LEU A 12 -1.37 12.77 23.74
N THR A 13 -0.54 13.70 23.29
CA THR A 13 -0.67 14.35 21.99
C THR A 13 -0.51 13.35 20.86
N ILE A 14 0.51 12.48 20.91
CA ILE A 14 0.76 11.41 19.93
C ILE A 14 -0.40 10.44 19.91
N LYS A 15 -0.85 9.98 21.07
CA LYS A 15 -1.99 9.06 21.19
C LYS A 15 -3.24 9.64 20.55
N ASN A 16 -3.57 10.90 20.82
CA ASN A 16 -4.75 11.56 20.24
C ASN A 16 -4.64 11.70 18.72
N ARG A 17 -3.45 12.01 18.19
CA ARG A 17 -3.20 12.09 16.76
C ARG A 17 -3.38 10.71 16.10
N LEU A 18 -2.80 9.66 16.67
CA LEU A 18 -2.96 8.29 16.16
C LEU A 18 -4.42 7.84 16.18
N ILE A 19 -5.16 8.10 17.26
CA ILE A 19 -6.59 7.78 17.35
C ILE A 19 -7.34 8.45 16.21
N LYS A 20 -7.06 9.72 15.94
CA LYS A 20 -7.69 10.47 14.84
C LYS A 20 -7.40 9.83 13.48
N GLU A 21 -6.14 9.50 13.19
CA GLU A 21 -5.73 8.91 11.92
C GLU A 21 -6.30 7.50 11.73
N VAL A 22 -6.20 6.63 12.75
CA VAL A 22 -6.73 5.26 12.67
C VAL A 22 -8.26 5.28 12.50
N ARG A 23 -8.96 6.17 13.21
CA ARG A 23 -10.41 6.34 13.05
C ARG A 23 -10.79 6.81 11.66
N ALA A 24 -10.07 7.79 11.10
CA ALA A 24 -10.31 8.28 9.76
C ALA A 24 -10.11 7.17 8.71
N ASN A 25 -9.01 6.42 8.81
CA ASN A 25 -8.73 5.30 7.93
C ASN A 25 -9.75 4.17 8.07
N PHE A 26 -10.18 3.86 9.29
CA PHE A 26 -11.23 2.86 9.54
C PHE A 26 -12.53 3.25 8.85
N LEU A 27 -13.00 4.50 9.03
CA LEU A 27 -14.21 5.00 8.39
C LEU A 27 -14.06 5.09 6.87
N GLN A 28 -12.90 5.41 6.36
CA GLN A 28 -12.62 5.40 4.91
C GLN A 28 -12.68 3.98 4.34
N THR A 29 -12.23 2.98 5.09
CA THR A 29 -12.21 1.58 4.64
C THR A 29 -13.59 0.94 4.70
N PHE A 30 -14.29 1.13 5.81
CA PHE A 30 -15.54 0.42 6.10
C PHE A 30 -16.80 1.30 5.92
N GLY A 31 -16.64 2.58 5.64
CA GLY A 31 -17.73 3.54 5.51
C GLY A 31 -18.29 3.96 6.86
N THR A 32 -19.55 3.61 7.12
CA THR A 32 -20.23 3.97 8.38
C THR A 32 -20.27 2.81 9.36
N THR A 33 -20.24 3.13 10.66
CA THR A 33 -20.42 2.14 11.73
C THR A 33 -21.89 1.75 12.00
N TRP A 34 -22.84 2.39 11.33
CA TRP A 34 -24.29 2.20 11.57
C TRP A 34 -24.79 0.76 11.35
N CYS A 35 -24.15 0.03 10.47
CA CYS A 35 -24.51 -1.36 10.14
C CYS A 35 -23.58 -2.39 10.80
N MET A 36 -22.69 -1.96 11.67
CA MET A 36 -21.75 -2.86 12.36
C MET A 36 -22.35 -3.30 13.70
N ASP A 37 -22.09 -4.55 14.05
CA ASP A 37 -22.49 -5.07 15.36
C ASP A 37 -21.67 -4.39 16.48
N ASN A 38 -22.33 -4.14 17.61
CA ASN A 38 -21.71 -3.47 18.77
C ASN A 38 -20.58 -4.28 19.42
N ASP A 39 -20.44 -5.54 19.07
CA ASP A 39 -19.39 -6.44 19.53
C ASP A 39 -18.27 -6.64 18.50
N MET A 40 -18.26 -5.84 17.41
CA MET A 40 -17.16 -5.85 16.45
C MET A 40 -15.84 -5.52 17.14
N PHE A 41 -14.87 -6.37 16.92
CA PHE A 41 -13.58 -6.33 17.56
C PHE A 41 -12.47 -6.73 16.59
N MET A 42 -11.39 -5.95 16.57
CA MET A 42 -10.19 -6.20 15.77
C MET A 42 -8.95 -6.01 16.64
N GLU A 43 -8.04 -6.96 16.59
CA GLU A 43 -6.71 -6.83 17.19
C GLU A 43 -5.66 -7.08 16.12
N TYR A 44 -4.67 -6.20 16.06
CA TYR A 44 -3.51 -6.40 15.23
C TYR A 44 -2.24 -6.33 16.06
N TYR A 45 -1.51 -7.43 16.07
CA TYR A 45 -0.25 -7.57 16.77
C TYR A 45 0.91 -7.55 15.77
N TYR A 46 1.76 -6.54 15.87
CA TYR A 46 3.03 -6.49 15.16
C TYR A 46 4.04 -7.44 15.80
N THR A 47 4.03 -7.49 17.14
CA THR A 47 4.76 -8.42 17.98
C THR A 47 3.90 -8.68 19.23
N ASP A 48 4.29 -9.64 20.09
CA ASP A 48 3.56 -9.94 21.33
C ASP A 48 3.35 -8.73 22.25
N SER A 49 4.16 -7.69 22.11
CA SER A 49 4.13 -6.48 22.95
C SER A 49 3.77 -5.19 22.24
N ILE A 50 3.55 -5.24 20.91
CA ILE A 50 3.22 -4.08 20.09
C ILE A 50 1.94 -4.40 19.34
N TYR A 51 0.84 -3.74 19.72
CA TYR A 51 -0.47 -4.00 19.17
C TYR A 51 -1.31 -2.73 19.01
N ILE A 52 -2.32 -2.86 18.17
CA ILE A 52 -3.45 -1.94 18.02
C ILE A 52 -4.73 -2.75 18.18
N LYS A 53 -5.65 -2.28 19.03
CA LYS A 53 -6.97 -2.85 19.20
C LYS A 53 -8.02 -1.83 18.80
N ILE A 54 -9.04 -2.28 18.08
CA ILE A 54 -10.17 -1.46 17.63
C ILE A 54 -11.45 -2.23 17.96
N TRP A 55 -12.39 -1.59 18.62
CA TRP A 55 -13.70 -2.16 18.89
C TRP A 55 -14.81 -1.11 18.84
N LEU A 56 -16.01 -1.54 18.56
CA LEU A 56 -17.18 -0.72 18.70
C LEU A 56 -17.74 -0.86 20.11
N LYS A 57 -18.22 0.24 20.65
CA LYS A 57 -18.89 0.26 21.93
C LYS A 57 -19.96 1.34 21.90
N ASP A 58 -21.11 1.01 22.47
CA ASP A 58 -22.15 2.00 22.69
C ASP A 58 -21.64 3.07 23.67
N ASP A 59 -21.66 4.30 23.21
CA ASP A 59 -21.44 5.48 24.00
C ASP A 59 -22.78 6.22 24.11
N PRO A 60 -23.17 6.74 25.29
CA PRO A 60 -24.42 7.48 25.46
C PRO A 60 -24.58 8.67 24.50
N ILE A 61 -23.48 9.22 24.00
CA ILE A 61 -23.46 10.40 23.12
C ILE A 61 -23.32 9.98 21.66
N SER A 62 -22.64 8.84 21.40
CA SER A 62 -22.31 8.36 20.05
C SER A 62 -22.50 6.85 19.97
N PRO A 63 -23.65 6.36 19.51
CA PRO A 63 -23.84 4.93 19.28
C PRO A 63 -22.79 4.41 18.27
N ASN A 64 -22.31 3.21 18.48
CA ASN A 64 -21.25 2.57 17.69
C ASN A 64 -19.94 3.38 17.62
N TYR A 65 -19.56 3.97 18.74
CA TYR A 65 -18.30 4.72 18.82
C TYR A 65 -17.09 3.80 18.66
N ILE A 66 -16.14 4.22 17.81
CA ILE A 66 -14.90 3.48 17.55
C ILE A 66 -13.91 3.76 18.69
N TRP A 67 -13.66 2.75 19.50
CA TRP A 67 -12.62 2.76 20.51
C TRP A 67 -11.31 2.19 19.95
N ILE A 68 -10.20 2.85 20.27
CA ILE A 68 -8.89 2.49 19.77
C ILE A 68 -7.90 2.49 20.94
N GLU A 69 -7.21 1.37 21.09
CA GLU A 69 -6.16 1.19 22.10
C GLU A 69 -4.83 0.87 21.40
N PHE A 70 -3.78 1.49 21.87
CA PHE A 70 -2.41 1.22 21.46
C PHE A 70 -1.62 0.68 22.63
N SER A 71 -0.71 -0.27 22.39
CA SER A 71 0.22 -0.71 23.41
C SER A 71 1.09 0.46 23.89
N GLU A 72 1.43 0.49 25.17
CA GLU A 72 2.30 1.52 25.75
C GLU A 72 3.66 1.57 25.03
N LYS A 73 4.20 0.41 24.69
CA LYS A 73 5.47 0.28 23.98
C LYS A 73 5.45 0.99 22.61
N LEU A 74 4.31 0.97 21.88
CA LEU A 74 4.14 1.70 20.64
C LEU A 74 4.12 3.21 20.88
N ILE A 75 3.40 3.68 21.90
CA ILE A 75 3.34 5.09 22.26
C ILE A 75 4.70 5.62 22.72
N ASP A 76 5.43 4.85 23.51
CA ASP A 76 6.78 5.20 23.95
C ASP A 76 7.77 5.29 22.79
N PHE A 77 7.69 4.36 21.85
CA PHE A 77 8.52 4.37 20.67
C PHE A 77 8.27 5.62 19.81
N LEU A 78 7.02 5.91 19.51
CA LEU A 78 6.65 7.07 18.70
C LEU A 78 6.98 8.40 19.40
N GLY A 79 6.91 8.44 20.75
CA GLY A 79 7.30 9.60 21.54
C GLY A 79 8.77 10.03 21.38
N ARG A 80 9.63 9.12 20.92
CA ARG A 80 11.04 9.45 20.66
C ARG A 80 11.24 10.31 19.41
N PHE A 81 10.26 10.31 18.49
CA PHE A 81 10.36 11.01 17.20
C PHE A 81 9.72 12.40 17.20
N ASP A 82 9.02 12.81 18.25
CA ASP A 82 8.28 14.07 18.27
C ASP A 82 9.20 15.32 18.26
N ASN A 83 10.48 15.16 18.59
CA ASN A 83 11.47 16.25 18.66
C ASN A 83 12.56 16.18 17.58
N ILE A 84 12.32 15.43 16.48
CA ILE A 84 13.36 15.13 15.51
C ILE A 84 13.26 16.08 14.31
N HIS A 85 14.32 16.85 14.03
CA HIS A 85 14.49 17.64 12.83
C HIS A 85 14.65 16.79 11.56
N LEU A 86 14.25 17.35 10.41
CA LEU A 86 14.09 16.71 9.09
C LEU A 86 15.28 15.86 8.56
N ASP A 87 16.49 16.04 9.07
CA ASP A 87 17.68 15.31 8.62
C ASP A 87 17.76 13.84 9.07
N ILE A 88 16.76 13.37 9.82
CA ILE A 88 16.77 12.04 10.45
C ILE A 88 15.73 11.08 9.84
N LEU A 89 15.15 11.41 8.69
CA LEU A 89 14.14 10.55 8.04
C LEU A 89 14.68 9.14 7.73
N SER A 90 15.95 9.00 7.36
CA SER A 90 16.57 7.70 7.14
C SER A 90 16.76 6.92 8.44
N TYR A 91 17.19 7.60 9.50
CA TYR A 91 17.32 7.00 10.83
C TYR A 91 15.95 6.59 11.40
N ALA A 92 14.95 7.47 11.28
CA ALA A 92 13.59 7.18 11.72
C ALA A 92 13.02 5.96 10.97
N ARG A 93 13.21 5.87 9.64
CA ARG A 93 12.75 4.73 8.84
C ARG A 93 13.41 3.43 9.30
N ASN A 94 14.72 3.40 9.44
CA ASN A 94 15.44 2.19 9.89
C ASN A 94 15.00 1.77 11.31
N SER A 95 14.79 2.74 12.20
CA SER A 95 14.33 2.48 13.56
C SER A 95 12.88 1.97 13.60
N ILE A 96 12.02 2.44 12.69
CA ILE A 96 10.65 1.92 12.52
C ILE A 96 10.71 0.47 12.04
N ASP A 97 11.51 0.18 11.02
CA ASP A 97 11.66 -1.16 10.47
C ASP A 97 12.20 -2.15 11.53
N GLU A 98 13.16 -1.72 12.34
CA GLU A 98 13.69 -2.52 13.45
C GLU A 98 12.65 -2.73 14.56
N PHE A 99 11.90 -1.70 14.91
CA PHE A 99 10.91 -1.75 15.98
C PHE A 99 9.74 -2.68 15.65
N PHE A 100 9.22 -2.60 14.43
CA PHE A 100 8.11 -3.46 13.99
C PHE A 100 8.58 -4.84 13.56
N GLY A 101 9.88 -5.06 13.41
CA GLY A 101 10.48 -6.36 13.10
C GLY A 101 10.16 -6.89 11.70
N ASN A 102 9.39 -6.14 10.92
CA ASN A 102 8.90 -6.57 9.63
C ASN A 102 8.82 -5.40 8.66
N ASN A 103 9.53 -5.53 7.54
CA ASN A 103 9.42 -4.67 6.38
C ASN A 103 8.39 -5.23 5.38
N GLU A 104 7.37 -5.93 5.89
CA GLU A 104 6.34 -6.54 5.05
C GLU A 104 5.26 -5.54 4.75
N GLU A 105 5.01 -5.32 3.47
CA GLU A 105 3.97 -4.42 2.99
C GLU A 105 2.71 -5.23 2.66
N ILE A 106 1.57 -4.85 3.21
CA ILE A 106 0.29 -5.44 2.87
C ILE A 106 -0.22 -4.78 1.59
N ILE A 107 -0.55 -5.61 0.60
CA ILE A 107 -1.05 -5.18 -0.69
C ILE A 107 -2.45 -5.74 -0.87
N TYR A 108 -3.43 -4.86 -0.86
CA TYR A 108 -4.81 -5.22 -1.15
C TYR A 108 -5.06 -5.18 -2.65
N ILE A 109 -5.73 -6.21 -3.17
CA ILE A 109 -6.09 -6.32 -4.59
C ILE A 109 -7.62 -6.25 -4.71
N PRO A 110 -8.18 -5.11 -5.15
CA PRO A 110 -9.63 -4.94 -5.22
C PRO A 110 -10.26 -5.79 -6.34
N ALA A 111 -11.52 -6.18 -6.14
CA ALA A 111 -12.27 -6.97 -7.11
C ALA A 111 -12.48 -6.22 -8.46
N GLY A 112 -12.67 -4.90 -8.43
CA GLY A 112 -12.91 -4.07 -9.62
C GLY A 112 -11.67 -3.72 -10.48
N ARG A 113 -10.59 -4.48 -10.38
CA ARG A 113 -9.28 -4.19 -10.99
C ARG A 113 -9.26 -4.13 -12.51
N SER A 114 -10.16 -4.86 -13.20
CA SER A 114 -10.30 -4.77 -14.65
C SER A 114 -10.74 -3.38 -15.11
N MET A 115 -11.68 -2.78 -14.39
CA MET A 115 -12.12 -1.39 -14.65
C MET A 115 -10.97 -0.40 -14.41
N MET A 116 -10.16 -0.61 -13.38
CA MET A 116 -8.97 0.21 -13.14
C MET A 116 -7.95 0.08 -14.26
N THR A 117 -7.78 -1.09 -14.84
CA THR A 117 -6.90 -1.32 -15.98
C THR A 117 -7.44 -0.63 -17.24
N LEU A 118 -8.73 -0.79 -17.53
CA LEU A 118 -9.38 -0.17 -18.70
C LEU A 118 -9.31 1.36 -18.69
N PHE A 119 -9.53 1.96 -17.54
CA PHE A 119 -9.57 3.41 -17.36
C PHE A 119 -8.26 3.97 -16.78
N SER A 120 -7.20 3.22 -16.78
CA SER A 120 -5.95 3.59 -16.10
C SER A 120 -5.38 4.94 -16.54
N SER A 121 -5.49 5.30 -17.83
CA SER A 121 -5.06 6.61 -18.33
C SER A 121 -5.99 7.74 -17.87
N GLN A 122 -7.30 7.51 -17.91
CA GLN A 122 -8.32 8.44 -17.45
C GLN A 122 -8.29 8.59 -15.92
N LEU A 123 -8.12 7.48 -15.20
CA LEU A 123 -7.98 7.48 -13.75
C LEU A 123 -6.75 8.26 -13.29
N MET A 124 -5.64 8.16 -14.02
CA MET A 124 -4.44 8.97 -13.74
C MET A 124 -4.78 10.46 -13.80
N PHE A 125 -5.44 10.90 -14.89
CA PHE A 125 -5.84 12.29 -15.04
C PHE A 125 -6.82 12.70 -13.94
N MET A 126 -7.89 11.92 -13.75
CA MET A 126 -8.90 12.20 -12.72
C MET A 126 -8.27 12.27 -11.33
N TYR A 127 -7.42 11.30 -10.97
CA TYR A 127 -6.76 11.27 -9.69
C TYR A 127 -5.82 12.45 -9.46
N SER A 128 -5.15 12.95 -10.52
CA SER A 128 -4.25 14.11 -10.42
C SER A 128 -4.98 15.43 -10.18
N VAL A 129 -6.23 15.55 -10.61
CA VAL A 129 -7.06 16.76 -10.42
C VAL A 129 -7.99 16.68 -9.21
N MET A 130 -8.14 15.50 -8.58
CA MET A 130 -8.91 15.33 -7.36
C MET A 130 -8.22 16.06 -6.20
N ASN A 131 -9.01 16.79 -5.40
CA ASN A 131 -8.54 17.29 -4.12
C ASN A 131 -8.49 16.17 -3.05
N ASP A 132 -7.92 16.47 -1.88
CA ASP A 132 -7.73 15.47 -0.82
C ASP A 132 -9.05 14.89 -0.30
N ASP A 133 -10.12 15.69 -0.23
CA ASP A 133 -11.44 15.20 0.21
C ASP A 133 -12.06 14.24 -0.80
N GLN A 134 -11.91 14.54 -2.10
CA GLN A 134 -12.34 13.65 -3.17
C GLN A 134 -11.55 12.34 -3.20
N LYS A 135 -10.24 12.40 -2.98
CA LYS A 135 -9.41 11.18 -2.86
C LYS A 135 -9.85 10.33 -1.66
N ARG A 136 -10.12 10.97 -0.53
CA ARG A 136 -10.62 10.29 0.68
C ARG A 136 -12.04 9.71 0.53
N SER A 137 -12.79 10.10 -0.49
CA SER A 137 -14.09 9.49 -0.78
C SER A 137 -13.99 8.10 -1.42
N LEU A 138 -12.81 7.72 -1.94
CA LEU A 138 -12.52 6.36 -2.35
C LEU A 138 -12.26 5.52 -1.10
N ASP A 139 -12.67 4.25 -1.12
CA ASP A 139 -12.22 3.33 -0.07
C ASP A 139 -10.70 3.21 -0.05
N TYR A 140 -10.14 3.03 1.13
CA TYR A 140 -8.69 3.04 1.34
C TYR A 140 -7.96 2.00 0.46
N CYS A 141 -8.54 0.81 0.31
CA CYS A 141 -7.92 -0.28 -0.43
C CYS A 141 -7.83 0.02 -1.92
N THR A 142 -8.92 0.55 -2.50
CA THR A 142 -8.97 1.00 -3.90
C THR A 142 -8.01 2.17 -4.14
N GLN A 143 -8.00 3.16 -3.25
CA GLN A 143 -7.07 4.29 -3.35
C GLN A 143 -5.62 3.81 -3.32
N ASN A 144 -5.24 3.00 -2.34
CA ASN A 144 -3.88 2.48 -2.19
C ASN A 144 -3.43 1.67 -3.42
N TYR A 145 -4.31 0.81 -3.95
CA TYR A 145 -4.02 0.03 -5.16
C TYR A 145 -3.83 0.92 -6.39
N LEU A 146 -4.70 1.93 -6.57
CA LEU A 146 -4.60 2.89 -7.68
C LEU A 146 -3.29 3.69 -7.60
N GLU A 147 -2.96 4.26 -6.45
CA GLU A 147 -1.71 4.99 -6.26
C GLU A 147 -0.49 4.13 -6.60
N ARG A 148 -0.51 2.88 -6.21
CA ARG A 148 0.53 1.91 -6.51
C ARG A 148 0.68 1.66 -7.99
N ILE A 149 -0.42 1.45 -8.72
CA ILE A 149 -0.41 1.34 -10.18
C ILE A 149 0.22 2.58 -10.80
N LEU A 150 -0.22 3.77 -10.42
CA LEU A 150 0.28 5.04 -10.96
C LEU A 150 1.79 5.22 -10.73
N GLN A 151 2.29 4.83 -9.56
CA GLN A 151 3.71 4.88 -9.22
C GLN A 151 4.54 3.87 -10.02
N LEU A 152 3.99 2.70 -10.31
CA LEU A 152 4.71 1.62 -10.99
C LEU A 152 4.71 1.75 -12.52
N LYS A 153 3.69 2.37 -13.11
CA LYS A 153 3.56 2.52 -14.58
C LYS A 153 4.83 2.98 -15.29
N PRO A 154 5.54 4.03 -14.84
CA PRO A 154 6.74 4.50 -15.51
C PRO A 154 7.86 3.46 -15.56
N SER A 155 7.92 2.56 -14.57
CA SER A 155 8.93 1.51 -14.52
C SER A 155 8.83 0.52 -15.70
N PHE A 156 7.63 0.33 -16.25
CA PHE A 156 7.38 -0.59 -17.36
C PHE A 156 7.47 0.06 -18.75
N SER A 157 8.17 1.17 -18.90
CA SER A 157 8.52 1.76 -20.20
C SER A 157 9.47 0.86 -21.00
N ASN A 158 10.33 0.13 -20.31
CA ASN A 158 11.26 -0.83 -20.87
C ASN A 158 10.78 -2.27 -20.73
N SER A 159 11.50 -3.19 -21.42
CA SER A 159 11.20 -4.63 -21.27
C SER A 159 11.52 -5.15 -19.86
N ILE A 160 10.81 -6.19 -19.45
CA ILE A 160 11.07 -6.88 -18.18
C ILE A 160 12.53 -7.35 -18.12
N GLN A 161 13.08 -7.82 -19.23
CA GLN A 161 14.49 -8.23 -19.30
C GLN A 161 15.45 -7.05 -19.05
N THR A 162 15.12 -5.88 -19.61
CA THR A 162 15.90 -4.65 -19.35
C THR A 162 15.78 -4.23 -17.87
N LEU A 163 14.60 -4.33 -17.27
CA LEU A 163 14.42 -4.03 -15.84
C LEU A 163 15.25 -4.96 -14.96
N ILE A 164 15.25 -6.25 -15.24
CA ILE A 164 16.07 -7.25 -14.52
C ILE A 164 17.57 -6.91 -14.68
N LYS A 165 18.01 -6.65 -15.91
CA LYS A 165 19.41 -6.33 -16.21
C LYS A 165 19.87 -5.08 -15.45
N ASN A 166 19.14 -3.97 -15.58
CA ASN A 166 19.44 -2.70 -14.92
C ASN A 166 19.50 -2.87 -13.40
N LYS A 167 18.56 -3.62 -12.83
CA LYS A 167 18.54 -3.85 -11.38
C LYS A 167 19.76 -4.62 -10.90
N ILE A 168 20.18 -5.64 -11.64
CA ILE A 168 21.35 -6.45 -11.31
C ILE A 168 22.64 -5.62 -11.41
N GLU A 169 22.73 -4.73 -12.41
CA GLU A 169 23.90 -3.87 -12.61
C GLU A 169 24.01 -2.76 -11.55
N LEU A 170 22.90 -2.28 -11.05
CA LEU A 170 22.85 -1.16 -10.10
C LEU A 170 22.88 -1.55 -8.62
N THR A 171 22.76 -2.84 -8.29
CA THR A 171 22.57 -3.26 -6.90
C THR A 171 23.56 -4.37 -6.52
N ASP A 172 24.34 -4.15 -5.46
CA ASP A 172 25.22 -5.17 -4.84
C ASP A 172 24.45 -6.27 -4.08
N THR A 173 23.12 -6.16 -3.98
CA THR A 173 22.30 -7.15 -3.28
C THR A 173 22.19 -8.45 -4.07
N LYS A 174 22.29 -9.59 -3.38
CA LYS A 174 22.07 -10.92 -3.96
C LYS A 174 20.62 -11.08 -4.41
N ILE A 175 20.34 -10.66 -5.64
CA ILE A 175 19.05 -10.85 -6.28
C ILE A 175 19.00 -12.28 -6.84
N ASN A 176 17.92 -13.01 -6.56
CA ASN A 176 17.72 -14.34 -7.11
C ASN A 176 17.29 -14.24 -8.60
N ARG A 177 18.27 -14.19 -9.49
CA ARG A 177 18.05 -14.10 -10.95
C ARG A 177 17.13 -15.20 -11.48
N ARG A 178 17.25 -16.41 -10.94
CA ARG A 178 16.43 -17.55 -11.38
C ARG A 178 14.96 -17.31 -11.09
N ASN A 179 14.64 -16.84 -9.89
CA ASN A 179 13.25 -16.56 -9.52
C ASN A 179 12.67 -15.39 -10.33
N LEU A 180 13.46 -14.34 -10.60
CA LEU A 180 13.03 -13.23 -11.44
C LEU A 180 12.75 -13.67 -12.88
N GLN A 181 13.63 -14.48 -13.46
CA GLN A 181 13.43 -14.99 -14.81
C GLN A 181 12.20 -15.89 -14.86
N GLN A 182 12.06 -16.80 -13.92
CA GLN A 182 10.88 -17.66 -13.84
C GLN A 182 9.58 -16.86 -13.69
N CYS A 183 9.58 -15.81 -12.87
CA CYS A 183 8.43 -14.91 -12.73
C CYS A 183 8.11 -14.21 -14.06
N ALA A 184 9.11 -13.67 -14.75
CA ALA A 184 8.94 -13.02 -16.05
C ALA A 184 8.36 -13.98 -17.11
N ASP A 185 8.85 -15.22 -17.15
CA ASP A 185 8.39 -16.25 -18.08
C ASP A 185 6.92 -16.63 -17.79
N LEU A 186 6.55 -16.82 -16.51
CA LEU A 186 5.18 -17.08 -16.10
C LEU A 186 4.24 -15.91 -16.43
N MET A 187 4.67 -14.67 -16.18
CA MET A 187 3.89 -13.49 -16.57
C MET A 187 3.60 -13.47 -18.06
N LYS A 188 4.63 -13.73 -18.87
CA LYS A 188 4.49 -13.79 -20.34
C LYS A 188 3.54 -14.90 -20.77
N GLN A 189 3.56 -16.06 -20.12
CA GLN A 189 2.64 -17.17 -20.39
C GLN A 189 1.19 -16.80 -20.03
N ILE A 190 0.96 -16.20 -18.86
CA ILE A 190 -0.39 -15.83 -18.39
C ILE A 190 -0.98 -14.72 -19.25
N LEU A 191 -0.19 -13.69 -19.56
CA LEU A 191 -0.63 -12.52 -20.34
C LEU A 191 -0.60 -12.78 -21.86
N HIS A 192 -0.03 -13.88 -22.32
CA HIS A 192 0.28 -14.13 -23.75
C HIS A 192 1.02 -12.96 -24.41
N GLY A 193 1.85 -12.25 -23.64
CA GLY A 193 2.60 -11.07 -24.05
C GLY A 193 3.31 -10.43 -22.88
N GLU A 194 4.00 -9.33 -23.14
CA GLU A 194 4.69 -8.54 -22.13
C GLU A 194 4.04 -7.17 -22.00
N TYR A 195 3.65 -6.80 -20.77
CA TYR A 195 3.11 -5.47 -20.54
C TYR A 195 4.18 -4.40 -20.71
N ARG A 196 3.81 -3.34 -21.42
CA ARG A 196 4.64 -2.13 -21.59
C ARG A 196 3.79 -0.88 -21.55
N ASN A 197 4.40 0.20 -21.06
CA ASN A 197 3.86 1.56 -21.13
C ASN A 197 4.81 2.39 -21.98
N VAL A 198 4.46 2.58 -23.26
CA VAL A 198 5.29 3.30 -24.22
C VAL A 198 4.60 4.60 -24.58
N ASP A 199 5.24 5.73 -24.26
CA ASP A 199 4.72 7.08 -24.49
C ASP A 199 3.30 7.30 -23.91
N GLY A 200 3.03 6.67 -22.76
CA GLY A 200 1.72 6.74 -22.10
C GLY A 200 0.68 5.76 -22.64
N GLU A 201 0.98 5.02 -23.73
CA GLU A 201 0.13 3.96 -24.23
C GLU A 201 0.45 2.62 -23.56
N GLU A 202 -0.54 2.05 -22.90
CA GLU A 202 -0.45 0.74 -22.26
C GLU A 202 -0.77 -0.37 -23.25
N ARG A 203 0.14 -1.33 -23.37
CA ARG A 203 0.02 -2.41 -24.35
C ARG A 203 0.61 -3.74 -23.86
N LEU A 204 0.13 -4.82 -24.44
CA LEU A 204 0.76 -6.15 -24.36
C LEU A 204 1.57 -6.37 -25.65
N GLN A 205 2.88 -6.42 -25.51
CA GLN A 205 3.81 -6.71 -26.60
C GLN A 205 3.84 -8.22 -26.84
N LEU A 206 3.42 -8.66 -28.03
CA LEU A 206 3.34 -10.06 -28.41
C LEU A 206 4.62 -10.53 -29.11
N ALA A 207 5.17 -9.66 -29.95
CA ALA A 207 6.45 -9.81 -30.66
C ALA A 207 7.02 -8.42 -30.92
N ASP A 208 8.21 -8.31 -31.50
CA ASP A 208 8.91 -7.03 -31.69
C ASP A 208 8.05 -5.99 -32.45
N ASP A 209 7.27 -6.44 -33.42
CA ASP A 209 6.43 -5.63 -34.33
C ASP A 209 4.93 -5.73 -34.01
N ARG A 210 4.51 -6.56 -33.06
CA ARG A 210 3.09 -6.83 -32.81
C ARG A 210 2.72 -6.59 -31.35
N TYR A 211 1.70 -5.80 -31.15
CA TYR A 211 1.14 -5.55 -29.81
C TYR A 211 -0.38 -5.37 -29.86
N ILE A 212 -0.99 -5.49 -28.70
CA ILE A 212 -2.40 -5.20 -28.45
C ILE A 212 -2.46 -4.12 -27.38
N LYS A 213 -3.22 -3.03 -27.64
CA LYS A 213 -3.51 -2.06 -26.57
C LYS A 213 -4.30 -2.74 -25.45
N ILE A 214 -4.00 -2.38 -24.21
CA ILE A 214 -4.58 -3.06 -23.04
C ILE A 214 -6.12 -3.02 -23.03
N ASN A 215 -6.72 -1.97 -23.55
CA ASN A 215 -8.18 -1.83 -23.66
C ASN A 215 -8.83 -2.88 -24.58
N PHE A 216 -8.06 -3.48 -25.49
CA PHE A 216 -8.51 -4.54 -26.40
C PHE A 216 -8.02 -5.94 -25.98
N ALA A 217 -7.29 -6.05 -24.87
CA ALA A 217 -6.92 -7.32 -24.30
C ALA A 217 -8.15 -8.02 -23.71
N SER A 218 -8.06 -9.33 -23.50
CA SER A 218 -9.13 -10.10 -22.84
C SER A 218 -9.34 -9.61 -21.41
N SER A 219 -10.55 -9.81 -20.86
CA SER A 219 -10.85 -9.42 -19.48
C SER A 219 -9.90 -10.07 -18.48
N GLY A 220 -9.55 -11.35 -18.68
CA GLY A 220 -8.57 -12.03 -17.83
C GLY A 220 -7.18 -11.40 -17.88
N GLN A 221 -6.72 -10.94 -19.05
CA GLN A 221 -5.46 -10.22 -19.19
C GLN A 221 -5.52 -8.86 -18.47
N GLN A 222 -6.63 -8.14 -18.63
CA GLN A 222 -6.86 -6.84 -17.96
C GLN A 222 -6.90 -6.97 -16.44
N GLU A 223 -7.47 -8.05 -15.92
CA GLU A 223 -7.48 -8.34 -14.49
C GLU A 223 -6.11 -8.75 -13.95
N ALA A 224 -5.37 -9.55 -14.70
CA ALA A 224 -4.11 -10.12 -14.25
C ALA A 224 -2.92 -9.15 -14.35
N VAL A 225 -2.93 -8.21 -15.31
CA VAL A 225 -1.76 -7.42 -15.68
C VAL A 225 -1.16 -6.67 -14.49
N TRP A 226 -1.98 -5.96 -13.72
CA TRP A 226 -1.45 -5.16 -12.62
C TRP A 226 -1.12 -5.99 -11.38
N ILE A 227 -1.83 -7.09 -11.14
CA ILE A 227 -1.43 -8.06 -10.08
C ILE A 227 -0.02 -8.57 -10.38
N LEU A 228 0.20 -9.04 -11.60
CA LEU A 228 1.48 -9.61 -12.01
C LEU A 228 2.61 -8.57 -11.99
N ASN A 229 2.34 -7.34 -12.48
CA ASN A 229 3.32 -6.26 -12.47
C ASN A 229 3.70 -5.85 -11.04
N VAL A 230 2.74 -5.78 -10.12
CA VAL A 230 3.01 -5.49 -8.71
C VAL A 230 3.85 -6.61 -8.09
N VAL A 231 3.45 -7.86 -8.24
CA VAL A 231 4.22 -9.02 -7.74
C VAL A 231 5.65 -9.01 -8.29
N PHE A 232 5.82 -8.83 -9.60
CA PHE A 232 7.13 -8.76 -10.22
C PHE A 232 7.99 -7.61 -9.65
N TYR A 233 7.41 -6.42 -9.49
CA TYR A 233 8.12 -5.26 -8.95
C TYR A 233 8.61 -5.49 -7.52
N TYR A 234 7.80 -6.13 -6.67
CA TYR A 234 8.19 -6.47 -5.32
C TYR A 234 9.30 -7.51 -5.29
N LEU A 235 9.20 -8.53 -6.13
CA LEU A 235 10.25 -9.53 -6.30
C LEU A 235 11.57 -8.90 -6.81
N LEU A 236 11.49 -8.01 -7.81
CA LEU A 236 12.62 -7.28 -8.37
C LEU A 236 13.35 -6.43 -7.33
N ASN A 237 12.61 -5.86 -6.39
CA ASN A 237 13.16 -5.01 -5.33
C ASN A 237 13.45 -5.75 -4.03
N ASN A 238 13.32 -7.08 -4.03
CA ASN A 238 13.49 -7.94 -2.85
C ASN A 238 12.68 -7.44 -1.64
N LYS A 239 11.49 -6.90 -1.91
CA LYS A 239 10.57 -6.42 -0.88
C LYS A 239 9.69 -7.58 -0.41
N LYS A 240 9.58 -7.73 0.89
CA LYS A 240 8.61 -8.64 1.49
C LYS A 240 7.22 -8.01 1.42
N SER A 241 6.23 -8.79 1.01
CA SER A 241 4.86 -8.29 0.88
C SER A 241 3.85 -9.41 1.09
N PHE A 242 2.71 -9.04 1.61
CA PHE A 242 1.56 -9.90 1.80
C PHE A 242 0.41 -9.42 0.90
N PHE A 243 -0.08 -10.28 0.02
CA PHE A 243 -1.19 -9.96 -0.89
C PHE A 243 -2.50 -10.48 -0.30
N ILE A 244 -3.53 -9.62 -0.28
CA ILE A 244 -4.89 -9.94 0.20
C ILE A 244 -5.89 -9.66 -0.92
#